data_429214886486d0eaa091522e4b47d537
#
_entry.id   429214886486d0eaa091522e4b47d537
#
_cell.length_a   1.000
_cell.length_b   1.000
_cell.length_c   1.000
_cell.angle_alpha   90.00
_cell.angle_beta   90.00
_cell.angle_gamma   90.00
#
_symmetry.space_group_name_H-M   'P 1'
#
loop_
_entity.id
_entity.type
_entity.pdbx_description
1 polymer ?
#
loop_
_entity_poly.entity_id
_entity_poly.type
_entity_poly.pdbx_seq_one_letter_code
_entity_poly.pdbx_strand_id
1 'polypeptide(L)'
;MKVNSIKLTTKYLFVFLIVIGLSSIFIKTVSAHIPFISHDKHNSAQSSLVVYDIAVSKVIYQKLTDDSPESWISFKANQGEVLYFNLGIPLLEELKDFRPSIGLITPSSRTPSVNALKESEVFPTLDITAPKTFYEPFTKTNSWTFTEHKFDIPTTGNYSLVTYSPKKQVGKVWVSIGKEEQFGPSDWITIPAKIPEIRKFHSSSIKPSIDEPENRNGTGYWVFLTGGIAICCLILFLLKRFFIRIFRTLNKS
;
A
#
# COMPACT_ATOMS: atom_id res chain seq x y z
N MET A 1 -38.00 41.72 -15.40
CA MET A 1 -36.73 41.06 -15.79
C MET A 1 -36.04 40.21 -14.69
N LYS A 2 -36.35 40.37 -13.40
CA LYS A 2 -35.71 39.62 -12.27
C LYS A 2 -36.03 38.12 -12.25
N VAL A 3 -37.22 37.67 -12.66
CA VAL A 3 -37.68 36.26 -12.54
C VAL A 3 -36.91 35.29 -13.43
N ASN A 4 -36.44 35.75 -14.61
CA ASN A 4 -35.70 34.87 -15.54
C ASN A 4 -34.25 34.57 -15.08
N SER A 5 -33.63 35.50 -14.35
CA SER A 5 -32.26 35.34 -13.84
C SER A 5 -32.21 34.29 -12.70
N ILE A 6 -33.18 34.29 -11.80
CA ILE A 6 -33.28 33.35 -10.68
C ILE A 6 -33.52 31.94 -11.20
N LYS A 7 -34.43 31.75 -12.17
CA LYS A 7 -34.70 30.45 -12.79
C LYS A 7 -33.48 29.86 -13.49
N LEU A 8 -32.66 30.69 -14.11
CA LEU A 8 -31.43 30.24 -14.81
C LEU A 8 -30.36 29.78 -13.83
N THR A 9 -30.14 30.50 -12.71
CA THR A 9 -29.19 30.14 -11.67
C THR A 9 -29.58 28.83 -10.94
N THR A 10 -30.86 28.65 -10.65
CA THR A 10 -31.37 27.42 -10.03
C THR A 10 -31.16 26.21 -10.95
N LYS A 11 -31.37 26.37 -12.26
CA LYS A 11 -31.16 25.30 -13.23
C LYS A 11 -29.68 24.87 -13.31
N TYR A 12 -28.73 25.79 -13.32
CA TYR A 12 -27.31 25.46 -13.33
C TYR A 12 -26.84 24.86 -12.00
N LEU A 13 -27.35 25.32 -10.86
CA LEU A 13 -27.07 24.71 -9.57
C LEU A 13 -27.57 23.26 -9.51
N PHE A 14 -28.76 23.01 -10.04
CA PHE A 14 -29.33 21.66 -10.08
C PHE A 14 -28.52 20.71 -10.98
N VAL A 15 -28.11 21.18 -12.18
CA VAL A 15 -27.23 20.41 -13.07
C VAL A 15 -25.87 20.15 -12.42
N PHE A 16 -25.29 21.11 -11.72
CA PHE A 16 -24.03 20.96 -10.99
C PHE A 16 -24.14 19.90 -9.87
N LEU A 17 -25.21 19.91 -9.11
CA LEU A 17 -25.48 18.90 -8.07
C LEU A 17 -25.70 17.50 -8.65
N ILE A 18 -26.37 17.41 -9.82
CA ILE A 18 -26.54 16.13 -10.54
C ILE A 18 -25.18 15.61 -11.00
N VAL A 19 -24.33 16.46 -11.57
CA VAL A 19 -22.99 16.07 -12.04
C VAL A 19 -22.13 15.59 -10.87
N ILE A 20 -22.15 16.28 -9.72
CA ILE A 20 -21.46 15.83 -8.50
C ILE A 20 -22.03 14.49 -8.01
N GLY A 21 -23.34 14.36 -7.95
CA GLY A 21 -24.00 13.13 -7.53
C GLY A 21 -23.69 11.95 -8.43
N LEU A 22 -23.71 12.16 -9.75
CA LEU A 22 -23.33 11.12 -10.72
C LEU A 22 -21.85 10.76 -10.66
N SER A 23 -20.96 11.74 -10.41
CA SER A 23 -19.53 11.49 -10.24
C SER A 23 -19.23 10.60 -9.02
N SER A 24 -20.03 10.72 -7.96
CA SER A 24 -19.89 9.92 -6.74
C SER A 24 -20.25 8.43 -6.95
N ILE A 25 -21.09 8.11 -7.94
CA ILE A 25 -21.53 6.72 -8.23
C ILE A 25 -20.41 5.91 -8.90
N PHE A 26 -19.45 6.58 -9.56
CA PHE A 26 -18.34 5.93 -10.25
C PHE A 26 -17.06 5.77 -9.40
N ILE A 27 -17.09 6.15 -8.12
CA ILE A 27 -15.97 5.89 -7.21
C ILE A 27 -15.96 4.39 -6.90
N LYS A 28 -15.23 3.62 -7.71
CA LYS A 28 -14.86 2.27 -7.31
C LYS A 28 -13.96 2.38 -6.08
N THR A 29 -14.31 1.69 -5.02
CA THR A 29 -13.40 1.49 -3.89
C THR A 29 -12.17 0.75 -4.44
N VAL A 30 -11.10 1.47 -4.65
CA VAL A 30 -9.81 0.86 -4.96
C VAL A 30 -9.28 0.38 -3.64
N SER A 31 -9.24 -0.94 -3.45
CA SER A 31 -8.53 -1.55 -2.34
C SER A 31 -7.08 -1.09 -2.42
N ALA A 32 -6.64 -0.31 -1.45
CA ALA A 32 -5.29 0.19 -1.40
C ALA A 32 -4.70 -0.12 -0.02
N HIS A 33 -3.55 -0.77 -0.04
CA HIS A 33 -2.78 -1.04 1.17
C HIS A 33 -1.77 0.09 1.39
N ILE A 34 -1.44 0.37 2.65
CA ILE A 34 -0.34 1.30 2.96
C ILE A 34 0.99 0.59 2.65
N PRO A 35 1.73 1.02 1.62
CA PRO A 35 2.98 0.37 1.25
C PRO A 35 4.15 0.82 2.13
N PHE A 36 5.01 -0.13 2.49
CA PHE A 36 6.27 0.10 3.17
C PHE A 36 7.38 -0.68 2.48
N ILE A 37 8.52 -0.03 2.20
CA ILE A 37 9.70 -0.69 1.60
C ILE A 37 10.78 -0.78 2.66
N SER A 38 11.20 -1.99 2.98
CA SER A 38 12.09 -2.29 4.11
C SER A 38 13.54 -1.84 3.89
N HIS A 39 14.00 -1.70 2.64
CA HIS A 39 15.39 -1.37 2.31
C HIS A 39 16.45 -2.20 3.08
N ASP A 40 16.15 -3.48 3.32
CA ASP A 40 17.03 -4.46 3.99
C ASP A 40 17.50 -4.07 5.41
N LYS A 41 16.79 -3.12 6.07
CA LYS A 41 17.15 -2.61 7.40
C LYS A 41 16.54 -3.38 8.57
N HIS A 42 15.55 -4.20 8.31
CA HIS A 42 14.75 -4.89 9.32
C HIS A 42 15.10 -6.38 9.37
N ASN A 43 16.37 -6.71 9.55
CA ASN A 43 16.91 -8.06 9.44
C ASN A 43 17.14 -8.77 10.78
N SER A 44 16.68 -8.20 11.89
CA SER A 44 16.80 -8.78 13.23
C SER A 44 15.65 -8.32 14.12
N ALA A 45 15.47 -8.98 15.25
CA ALA A 45 14.48 -8.60 16.26
C ALA A 45 14.68 -7.17 16.76
N GLN A 46 15.94 -6.73 16.92
CA GLN A 46 16.28 -5.40 17.41
C GLN A 46 16.04 -4.30 16.37
N SER A 47 16.16 -4.62 15.10
CA SER A 47 15.94 -3.72 13.97
C SER A 47 14.57 -3.90 13.31
N SER A 48 13.66 -4.66 13.93
CA SER A 48 12.36 -5.02 13.35
C SER A 48 11.53 -3.80 12.95
N LEU A 49 10.79 -3.92 11.85
CA LEU A 49 9.76 -2.94 11.48
C LEU A 49 8.60 -3.00 12.48
N VAL A 50 8.28 -1.89 13.12
CA VAL A 50 7.16 -1.83 14.06
C VAL A 50 5.84 -1.52 13.34
N VAL A 51 4.86 -2.41 13.48
CA VAL A 51 3.49 -2.21 13.04
C VAL A 51 2.64 -1.90 14.28
N TYR A 52 2.06 -0.71 14.35
CA TYR A 52 1.31 -0.26 15.53
C TYR A 52 -0.12 -0.80 15.59
N ASP A 53 -0.72 -1.08 14.44
CA ASP A 53 -2.09 -1.59 14.34
C ASP A 53 -2.11 -2.72 13.31
N ILE A 54 -2.46 -3.93 13.79
CA ILE A 54 -2.51 -5.15 12.98
C ILE A 54 -3.80 -5.29 12.17
N ALA A 55 -4.83 -4.51 12.46
CA ALA A 55 -6.06 -4.50 11.70
C ALA A 55 -5.91 -3.71 10.40
N VAL A 56 -5.12 -2.62 10.44
CA VAL A 56 -4.91 -1.73 9.30
C VAL A 56 -4.07 -2.38 8.22
N SER A 57 -4.61 -2.37 7.02
CA SER A 57 -4.01 -3.01 5.84
C SER A 57 -2.70 -2.34 5.39
N LYS A 58 -1.61 -3.10 5.43
CA LYS A 58 -0.26 -2.69 5.05
C LYS A 58 0.38 -3.76 4.18
N VAL A 59 1.21 -3.35 3.22
CA VAL A 59 2.08 -4.27 2.47
C VAL A 59 3.53 -3.86 2.66
N ILE A 60 4.32 -4.78 3.20
CA ILE A 60 5.74 -4.59 3.48
C ILE A 60 6.55 -5.32 2.41
N TYR A 61 7.28 -4.57 1.59
CA TYR A 61 8.15 -5.07 0.55
C TYR A 61 9.56 -5.29 1.10
N GLN A 62 10.11 -6.49 0.94
CA GLN A 62 11.35 -6.95 1.56
C GLN A 62 12.23 -7.66 0.55
N LYS A 63 13.53 -7.66 0.77
CA LYS A 63 14.48 -8.53 0.07
C LYS A 63 15.13 -9.45 1.09
N LEU A 64 15.24 -10.72 0.74
CA LEU A 64 16.08 -11.67 1.45
C LEU A 64 17.36 -11.83 0.65
N THR A 65 18.50 -11.56 1.29
CA THR A 65 19.83 -11.62 0.69
C THR A 65 20.74 -12.48 1.57
N ASP A 66 21.94 -12.78 1.10
CA ASP A 66 22.92 -13.53 1.92
C ASP A 66 23.28 -12.76 3.19
N ASP A 67 23.36 -11.40 3.10
CA ASP A 67 23.67 -10.53 4.25
C ASP A 67 22.43 -10.23 5.11
N SER A 68 21.24 -10.41 4.58
CA SER A 68 19.97 -10.18 5.25
C SER A 68 19.00 -11.34 4.94
N PRO A 69 19.25 -12.53 5.50
CA PRO A 69 18.49 -13.75 5.19
C PRO A 69 17.09 -13.77 5.81
N GLU A 70 16.81 -12.83 6.70
CA GLU A 70 15.54 -12.71 7.42
C GLU A 70 15.02 -11.27 7.34
N SER A 71 13.71 -11.12 7.48
CA SER A 71 13.07 -9.81 7.67
C SER A 71 12.04 -9.89 8.78
N TRP A 72 12.13 -8.92 9.71
CA TRP A 72 11.42 -8.92 10.97
C TRP A 72 10.38 -7.79 11.01
N ILE A 73 9.15 -8.15 11.39
CA ILE A 73 8.04 -7.23 11.63
C ILE A 73 7.56 -7.48 13.04
N SER A 74 7.61 -6.48 13.90
CA SER A 74 7.12 -6.58 15.29
C SER A 74 5.84 -5.77 15.49
N PHE A 75 4.98 -6.24 16.38
CA PHE A 75 3.75 -5.56 16.75
C PHE A 75 3.32 -5.95 18.16
N LYS A 76 2.52 -5.11 18.77
CA LYS A 76 1.80 -5.41 19.99
C LYS A 76 0.36 -5.75 19.65
N ALA A 77 -0.16 -6.83 20.21
CA ALA A 77 -1.54 -7.23 20.02
C ALA A 77 -2.20 -7.58 21.36
N ASN A 78 -3.53 -7.40 21.43
CA ASN A 78 -4.32 -7.74 22.61
C ASN A 78 -5.01 -9.07 22.41
N GLN A 79 -5.24 -9.78 23.51
CA GLN A 79 -6.01 -11.02 23.49
C GLN A 79 -7.37 -10.81 22.81
N GLY A 80 -7.71 -11.70 21.88
CA GLY A 80 -8.96 -11.65 21.11
C GLY A 80 -8.88 -10.85 19.82
N GLU A 81 -7.80 -10.08 19.57
CA GLU A 81 -7.55 -9.49 18.26
C GLU A 81 -7.24 -10.58 17.22
N VAL A 82 -7.41 -10.24 15.96
CA VAL A 82 -7.18 -11.18 14.86
C VAL A 82 -6.10 -10.61 13.93
N LEU A 83 -5.01 -11.36 13.80
CA LEU A 83 -3.96 -11.09 12.83
C LEU A 83 -4.30 -11.77 11.51
N TYR A 84 -4.47 -10.97 10.46
CA TYR A 84 -4.49 -11.46 9.08
C TYR A 84 -3.17 -11.14 8.42
N PHE A 85 -2.58 -12.10 7.74
CA PHE A 85 -1.38 -11.87 6.95
C PHE A 85 -1.34 -12.78 5.73
N ASN A 86 -0.66 -12.32 4.71
CA ASN A 86 -0.44 -13.05 3.47
C ASN A 86 1.00 -12.80 2.99
N LEU A 87 1.53 -13.75 2.25
CA LEU A 87 2.85 -13.74 1.68
C LEU A 87 2.75 -13.80 0.15
N GLY A 88 3.57 -13.03 -0.53
CA GLY A 88 3.68 -13.10 -1.98
C GLY A 88 5.05 -12.67 -2.48
N ILE A 89 5.29 -12.95 -3.75
CA ILE A 89 6.54 -12.63 -4.45
C ILE A 89 6.21 -11.97 -5.79
N PRO A 90 7.07 -11.08 -6.33
CA PRO A 90 6.89 -10.55 -7.67
C PRO A 90 6.80 -11.67 -8.72
N LEU A 91 5.95 -11.48 -9.72
CA LEU A 91 5.80 -12.41 -10.84
C LEU A 91 6.99 -12.24 -11.81
N LEU A 92 8.15 -12.72 -11.39
CA LEU A 92 9.41 -12.72 -12.12
C LEU A 92 9.87 -14.16 -12.37
N GLU A 93 10.30 -14.48 -13.59
CA GLU A 93 10.73 -15.84 -13.94
C GLU A 93 11.82 -16.38 -13.00
N GLU A 94 12.73 -15.52 -12.57
CA GLU A 94 13.80 -15.85 -11.62
C GLU A 94 13.30 -16.22 -10.21
N LEU A 95 12.07 -15.83 -9.87
CA LEU A 95 11.43 -16.12 -8.57
C LEU A 95 10.43 -17.29 -8.64
N LYS A 96 10.22 -17.91 -9.78
CA LYS A 96 9.20 -18.96 -9.94
C LYS A 96 9.32 -20.12 -8.95
N ASP A 97 10.55 -20.45 -8.54
CA ASP A 97 10.85 -21.52 -7.59
C ASP A 97 11.21 -21.02 -6.19
N PHE A 98 11.13 -19.70 -5.97
CA PHE A 98 11.37 -19.09 -4.67
C PHE A 98 10.19 -19.33 -3.74
N ARG A 99 10.44 -19.98 -2.59
CA ARG A 99 9.42 -20.33 -1.60
C ARG A 99 9.85 -19.83 -0.22
N PRO A 100 9.63 -18.53 0.06
CA PRO A 100 9.87 -17.99 1.40
C PRO A 100 8.86 -18.59 2.39
N SER A 101 9.22 -18.58 3.66
CA SER A 101 8.32 -18.96 4.75
C SER A 101 8.18 -17.78 5.72
N ILE A 102 7.12 -17.81 6.50
CA ILE A 102 6.89 -16.83 7.55
C ILE A 102 6.72 -17.57 8.89
N GLY A 103 7.41 -17.12 9.93
CA GLY A 103 7.29 -17.61 11.29
C GLY A 103 6.60 -16.54 12.16
N LEU A 104 5.71 -16.98 13.03
CA LEU A 104 5.07 -16.14 14.05
C LEU A 104 5.69 -16.45 15.41
N ILE A 105 6.37 -15.46 15.98
CA ILE A 105 6.93 -15.51 17.33
C ILE A 105 5.91 -14.91 18.29
N THR A 106 5.56 -15.65 19.33
CA THR A 106 4.58 -15.25 20.34
C THR A 106 5.28 -14.76 21.62
N PRO A 107 4.58 -14.07 22.53
CA PRO A 107 5.15 -13.62 23.81
C PRO A 107 5.67 -14.72 24.71
N SER A 108 5.20 -15.96 24.52
CA SER A 108 5.64 -17.14 25.27
C SER A 108 6.97 -17.74 24.75
N SER A 109 7.41 -17.35 23.57
CA SER A 109 8.70 -17.78 23.01
C SER A 109 9.84 -17.15 23.80
N ARG A 110 10.71 -17.99 24.40
CA ARG A 110 11.70 -17.56 25.42
C ARG A 110 12.86 -16.70 24.92
N THR A 111 13.09 -16.62 23.62
CA THR A 111 14.21 -15.82 23.07
C THR A 111 13.89 -15.30 21.65
N PRO A 112 13.99 -13.99 21.39
CA PRO A 112 13.96 -13.46 20.04
C PRO A 112 15.33 -13.71 19.38
N SER A 113 15.60 -14.95 18.97
CA SER A 113 16.81 -15.34 18.23
C SER A 113 16.44 -16.25 17.08
N VAL A 114 17.36 -16.51 16.16
CA VAL A 114 17.18 -17.48 15.06
C VAL A 114 16.72 -18.86 15.58
N ASN A 115 17.03 -19.21 16.84
CA ASN A 115 16.50 -20.40 17.51
C ASN A 115 15.02 -20.27 17.91
N ALA A 116 14.46 -19.05 17.99
CA ALA A 116 13.03 -18.84 18.27
C ALA A 116 12.14 -19.31 17.10
N LEU A 117 12.67 -19.39 15.89
CA LEU A 117 11.95 -19.99 14.76
C LEU A 117 11.68 -21.48 14.97
N LYS A 118 12.44 -22.18 15.81
CA LYS A 118 12.16 -23.57 16.18
C LYS A 118 10.97 -23.72 17.15
N GLU A 119 10.63 -22.66 17.87
CA GLU A 119 9.52 -22.61 18.83
C GLU A 119 8.34 -21.78 18.30
N SER A 120 8.46 -21.21 17.07
CA SER A 120 7.43 -20.41 16.43
C SER A 120 6.45 -21.27 15.64
N GLU A 121 5.24 -20.77 15.45
CA GLU A 121 4.32 -21.31 14.45
C GLU A 121 4.84 -20.92 13.06
N VAL A 122 5.17 -21.92 12.25
CA VAL A 122 5.75 -21.74 10.91
C VAL A 122 4.67 -21.95 9.86
N PHE A 123 4.54 -20.99 8.94
CA PHE A 123 3.66 -21.02 7.79
C PHE A 123 4.49 -21.24 6.52
N PRO A 124 4.76 -22.49 6.13
CA PRO A 124 5.61 -22.79 4.99
C PRO A 124 4.86 -22.57 3.67
N THR A 125 5.60 -22.18 2.65
CA THR A 125 5.09 -22.14 1.27
C THR A 125 5.69 -23.23 0.39
N LEU A 126 6.54 -24.10 0.97
CA LEU A 126 7.29 -25.12 0.24
C LEU A 126 6.41 -26.12 -0.50
N ASP A 127 5.25 -26.44 0.06
CA ASP A 127 4.31 -27.42 -0.49
C ASP A 127 3.36 -26.78 -1.52
N ILE A 128 3.44 -25.47 -1.73
CA ILE A 128 2.61 -24.77 -2.70
C ILE A 128 3.26 -24.86 -4.09
N THR A 129 2.82 -25.85 -4.87
CA THR A 129 3.34 -26.09 -6.22
C THR A 129 2.87 -25.08 -7.24
N ALA A 130 1.65 -24.53 -7.06
CA ALA A 130 1.04 -23.56 -7.96
C ALA A 130 0.49 -22.35 -7.16
N PRO A 131 1.31 -21.33 -6.89
CA PRO A 131 0.83 -20.11 -6.25
C PRO A 131 -0.16 -19.39 -7.18
N LYS A 132 -1.12 -18.67 -6.60
CA LYS A 132 -2.10 -17.90 -7.38
C LYS A 132 -1.46 -16.63 -7.94
N THR A 133 -1.80 -16.27 -9.17
CA THR A 133 -1.44 -14.96 -9.71
C THR A 133 -2.36 -13.89 -9.15
N PHE A 134 -1.79 -12.74 -8.79
CA PHE A 134 -2.49 -11.59 -8.30
C PHE A 134 -2.04 -10.33 -9.04
N TYR A 135 -3.00 -9.58 -9.55
CA TYR A 135 -2.77 -8.27 -10.14
C TYR A 135 -3.23 -7.17 -9.18
N GLU A 136 -2.32 -6.28 -8.80
CA GLU A 136 -2.62 -5.10 -8.00
C GLU A 136 -2.93 -3.91 -8.91
N PRO A 137 -4.22 -3.47 -8.99
CA PRO A 137 -4.61 -2.44 -9.95
C PRO A 137 -4.00 -1.07 -9.67
N PHE A 138 -3.79 -0.73 -8.40
CA PHE A 138 -3.29 0.58 -7.99
C PHE A 138 -1.82 0.78 -8.38
N THR A 139 -0.98 -0.19 -8.10
CA THR A 139 0.45 -0.17 -8.47
C THR A 139 0.69 -0.67 -9.88
N LYS A 140 -0.28 -1.38 -10.49
CA LYS A 140 -0.18 -2.07 -11.78
C LYS A 140 0.95 -3.10 -11.78
N THR A 141 1.03 -3.90 -10.72
CA THR A 141 2.05 -4.94 -10.54
C THR A 141 1.43 -6.33 -10.47
N ASN A 142 2.20 -7.32 -10.87
CA ASN A 142 1.80 -8.73 -10.81
C ASN A 142 2.64 -9.48 -9.79
N SER A 143 2.01 -10.38 -9.05
CA SER A 143 2.65 -11.21 -8.05
C SER A 143 2.15 -12.65 -8.12
N TRP A 144 2.92 -13.57 -7.58
CA TRP A 144 2.43 -14.83 -7.06
C TRP A 144 2.10 -14.66 -5.59
N THR A 145 0.91 -15.09 -5.20
CA THR A 145 0.46 -15.07 -3.80
C THR A 145 0.35 -16.49 -3.29
N PHE A 146 0.66 -16.64 -2.02
CA PHE A 146 0.50 -17.88 -1.27
C PHE A 146 -0.79 -17.86 -0.44
N THR A 147 -0.93 -18.74 0.51
CA THR A 147 -2.13 -18.83 1.34
C THR A 147 -2.23 -17.63 2.29
N GLU A 148 -3.42 -17.05 2.39
CA GLU A 148 -3.74 -16.10 3.46
C GLU A 148 -3.91 -16.85 4.77
N HIS A 149 -3.36 -16.31 5.83
CA HIS A 149 -3.43 -16.85 7.17
C HIS A 149 -4.24 -15.95 8.09
N LYS A 150 -4.96 -16.57 9.00
CA LYS A 150 -5.68 -15.95 10.10
C LYS A 150 -5.15 -16.53 11.41
N PHE A 151 -4.77 -15.68 12.34
CA PHE A 151 -4.31 -16.08 13.66
C PHE A 151 -5.06 -15.29 14.72
N ASP A 152 -5.81 -16.00 15.58
CA ASP A 152 -6.50 -15.41 16.71
C ASP A 152 -5.50 -15.21 17.86
N ILE A 153 -5.30 -13.99 18.33
CA ILE A 153 -4.33 -13.63 19.35
C ILE A 153 -4.72 -14.24 20.72
N PRO A 154 -3.98 -15.22 21.24
CA PRO A 154 -4.35 -15.91 22.46
C PRO A 154 -4.05 -15.14 23.74
N THR A 155 -3.05 -14.25 23.72
CA THR A 155 -2.60 -13.49 24.90
C THR A 155 -2.14 -12.10 24.48
N THR A 156 -2.38 -11.09 25.31
CA THR A 156 -1.84 -9.75 25.10
C THR A 156 -0.32 -9.75 25.23
N GLY A 157 0.38 -9.15 24.25
CA GLY A 157 1.84 -9.06 24.29
C GLY A 157 2.49 -8.60 23.00
N ASN A 158 3.81 -8.78 22.92
CA ASN A 158 4.62 -8.46 21.75
C ASN A 158 4.79 -9.71 20.88
N TYR A 159 4.54 -9.55 19.60
CA TYR A 159 4.62 -10.57 18.57
C TYR A 159 5.61 -10.16 17.49
N SER A 160 6.11 -11.11 16.73
CA SER A 160 6.90 -10.84 15.53
C SER A 160 6.55 -11.79 14.40
N LEU A 161 6.41 -11.27 13.18
CA LEU A 161 6.44 -12.05 11.96
C LEU A 161 7.86 -12.01 11.40
N VAL A 162 8.41 -13.17 11.09
CA VAL A 162 9.75 -13.31 10.53
C VAL A 162 9.66 -14.01 9.19
N THR A 163 10.00 -13.28 8.13
CA THR A 163 10.09 -13.84 6.78
C THR A 163 11.50 -14.33 6.52
N TYR A 164 11.66 -15.55 6.00
CA TYR A 164 12.95 -16.15 5.72
C TYR A 164 12.85 -17.16 4.57
N SER A 165 13.99 -17.58 4.03
CA SER A 165 14.05 -18.66 3.03
C SER A 165 14.58 -19.96 3.66
N PRO A 166 13.75 -21.01 3.78
CA PRO A 166 14.22 -22.30 4.31
C PRO A 166 15.36 -22.93 3.49
N LYS A 167 15.39 -22.63 2.19
CA LYS A 167 16.43 -23.10 1.25
C LYS A 167 17.60 -22.12 1.09
N LYS A 168 17.65 -21.06 1.92
CA LYS A 168 18.68 -20.00 1.83
C LYS A 168 18.74 -19.35 0.43
N GLN A 169 17.61 -19.23 -0.24
CA GLN A 169 17.51 -18.58 -1.53
C GLN A 169 17.40 -17.06 -1.32
N VAL A 170 18.06 -16.32 -2.17
CA VAL A 170 17.91 -14.88 -2.28
C VAL A 170 16.65 -14.58 -3.06
N GLY A 171 15.85 -13.58 -2.63
CA GLY A 171 14.60 -13.28 -3.30
C GLY A 171 13.91 -12.02 -2.81
N LYS A 172 12.88 -11.64 -3.53
CA LYS A 172 11.98 -10.54 -3.16
C LYS A 172 10.68 -11.12 -2.66
N VAL A 173 10.21 -10.60 -1.54
CA VAL A 173 8.97 -11.05 -0.91
C VAL A 173 8.22 -9.83 -0.38
N TRP A 174 6.91 -9.88 -0.42
CA TRP A 174 6.08 -8.92 0.30
C TRP A 174 5.19 -9.67 1.31
N VAL A 175 4.93 -9.00 2.41
CA VAL A 175 4.02 -9.45 3.46
C VAL A 175 2.90 -8.43 3.58
N SER A 176 1.66 -8.85 3.42
CA SER A 176 0.51 -8.04 3.80
C SER A 176 0.08 -8.36 5.22
N ILE A 177 -0.33 -7.33 5.97
CA ILE A 177 -0.87 -7.45 7.32
C ILE A 177 -2.15 -6.62 7.38
N GLY A 178 -3.18 -7.15 8.05
CA GLY A 178 -4.46 -6.48 8.25
C GLY A 178 -5.35 -6.45 7.01
N LYS A 179 -6.60 -6.05 7.23
CA LYS A 179 -7.64 -5.97 6.17
C LYS A 179 -8.39 -4.64 6.16
N GLU A 180 -8.27 -3.84 7.21
CA GLU A 180 -8.99 -2.58 7.31
C GLU A 180 -8.28 -1.50 6.51
N GLU A 181 -9.01 -0.87 5.60
CA GLU A 181 -8.51 0.25 4.82
C GLU A 181 -8.69 1.53 5.62
N GLN A 182 -7.61 2.05 6.18
CA GLN A 182 -7.59 3.32 6.91
C GLN A 182 -6.55 4.23 6.29
N PHE A 183 -7.02 5.29 5.62
CA PHE A 183 -6.15 6.29 4.99
C PHE A 183 -6.25 7.61 5.70
N GLY A 184 -5.13 8.11 6.19
CA GLY A 184 -5.00 9.48 6.66
C GLY A 184 -4.76 10.47 5.51
N PRO A 185 -4.93 11.78 5.74
CA PRO A 185 -4.68 12.80 4.72
C PRO A 185 -3.27 12.75 4.11
N SER A 186 -2.26 12.35 4.89
CA SER A 186 -0.88 12.18 4.43
C SER A 186 -0.73 11.04 3.43
N ASP A 187 -1.54 9.98 3.53
CA ASP A 187 -1.41 8.79 2.71
C ASP A 187 -1.77 9.07 1.25
N TRP A 188 -2.70 9.99 1.01
CA TRP A 188 -3.07 10.46 -0.34
C TRP A 188 -1.91 11.10 -1.11
N ILE A 189 -0.90 11.61 -0.40
CA ILE A 189 0.31 12.19 -0.99
C ILE A 189 1.44 11.16 -1.02
N THR A 190 1.66 10.45 0.08
CA THR A 190 2.82 9.57 0.25
C THR A 190 2.71 8.26 -0.51
N ILE A 191 1.50 7.67 -0.61
CA ILE A 191 1.30 6.39 -1.31
C ILE A 191 1.59 6.53 -2.80
N PRO A 192 1.03 7.50 -3.55
CA PRO A 192 1.37 7.68 -4.96
C PRO A 192 2.86 7.87 -5.22
N ALA A 193 3.57 8.55 -4.32
CA ALA A 193 5.02 8.78 -4.44
C ALA A 193 5.84 7.49 -4.34
N LYS A 194 5.33 6.44 -3.69
CA LYS A 194 5.98 5.13 -3.57
C LYS A 194 5.74 4.19 -4.76
N ILE A 195 4.76 4.48 -5.63
CA ILE A 195 4.42 3.61 -6.76
C ILE A 195 5.61 3.29 -7.67
N PRO A 196 6.46 4.26 -8.07
CA PRO A 196 7.62 3.97 -8.92
C PRO A 196 8.57 2.94 -8.28
N GLU A 197 8.80 3.06 -6.97
CA GLU A 197 9.66 2.14 -6.24
C GLU A 197 9.06 0.74 -6.12
N ILE A 198 7.74 0.64 -5.88
CA ILE A 198 7.02 -0.64 -5.88
C ILE A 198 7.09 -1.31 -7.25
N ARG A 199 6.95 -0.55 -8.34
CA ARG A 199 7.09 -1.08 -9.70
C ARG A 199 8.52 -1.55 -9.97
N LYS A 200 9.52 -0.81 -9.52
CA LYS A 200 10.93 -1.22 -9.60
C LYS A 200 11.16 -2.51 -8.81
N PHE A 201 10.56 -2.66 -7.64
CA PHE A 201 10.61 -3.90 -6.86
C PHE A 201 10.06 -5.09 -7.65
N HIS A 202 9.00 -4.92 -8.44
CA HIS A 202 8.36 -5.97 -9.22
C HIS A 202 8.98 -6.19 -10.62
N SER A 203 9.85 -5.32 -11.09
CA SER A 203 10.39 -5.40 -12.46
C SER A 203 11.90 -5.61 -12.53
N SER A 204 12.65 -5.28 -11.47
CA SER A 204 14.11 -5.39 -11.48
C SER A 204 14.56 -6.79 -11.06
N SER A 205 15.69 -7.24 -11.65
CA SER A 205 16.40 -8.44 -11.22
C SER A 205 16.81 -8.37 -9.74
N ILE A 206 16.98 -9.54 -9.10
CA ILE A 206 17.48 -9.66 -7.72
C ILE A 206 18.95 -9.30 -7.64
N LYS A 207 19.71 -9.65 -8.67
CA LYS A 207 21.12 -9.30 -8.77
C LYS A 207 21.24 -7.82 -9.14
N PRO A 208 22.07 -7.03 -8.44
CA PRO A 208 22.34 -5.67 -8.88
C PRO A 208 22.95 -5.74 -10.29
N SER A 209 22.27 -5.13 -11.25
CA SER A 209 22.91 -4.83 -12.53
C SER A 209 24.04 -3.84 -12.25
N ILE A 210 25.26 -4.23 -12.55
CA ILE A 210 26.47 -3.44 -12.25
C ILE A 210 26.48 -2.08 -12.96
N ASP A 211 25.56 -1.83 -13.90
CA ASP A 211 25.58 -0.64 -14.75
C ASP A 211 24.17 -0.10 -15.10
N GLU A 212 23.31 0.18 -14.16
CA GLU A 212 22.20 1.09 -14.46
C GLU A 212 22.36 2.41 -13.71
N PRO A 213 22.68 3.52 -14.41
CA PRO A 213 22.66 4.83 -13.79
C PRO A 213 21.21 5.12 -13.34
N GLU A 214 21.07 5.50 -12.08
CA GLU A 214 19.79 5.87 -11.45
C GLU A 214 19.15 7.02 -12.25
N ASN A 215 18.26 6.68 -13.17
CA ASN A 215 17.53 7.67 -13.96
C ASN A 215 16.47 8.33 -13.06
N ARG A 216 16.84 9.43 -12.40
CA ARG A 216 15.98 10.27 -11.56
C ARG A 216 15.03 11.14 -12.37
N ASN A 217 14.43 10.66 -13.44
CA ASN A 217 13.45 11.43 -14.16
C ASN A 217 12.05 11.31 -13.53
N GLY A 218 11.86 12.03 -12.42
CA GLY A 218 10.57 12.26 -11.78
C GLY A 218 9.60 13.17 -12.55
N THR A 219 9.64 13.15 -13.88
CA THR A 219 8.81 14.01 -14.73
C THR A 219 7.31 13.72 -14.66
N GLY A 220 6.92 12.48 -14.30
CA GLY A 220 5.49 12.11 -14.20
C GLY A 220 4.73 12.80 -13.06
N TYR A 221 5.38 13.03 -11.91
CA TYR A 221 4.75 13.64 -10.73
C TYR A 221 4.37 15.11 -10.97
N TRP A 222 5.24 15.87 -11.62
CA TRP A 222 5.01 17.29 -11.90
C TRP A 222 3.85 17.52 -12.88
N VAL A 223 3.60 16.59 -13.81
CA VAL A 223 2.50 16.70 -14.78
C VAL A 223 1.14 16.57 -14.08
N PHE A 224 1.00 15.68 -13.10
CA PHE A 224 -0.26 15.54 -12.34
C PHE A 224 -0.48 16.72 -11.39
N LEU A 225 0.56 17.23 -10.76
CA LEU A 225 0.46 18.36 -9.83
C LEU A 225 0.10 19.65 -10.57
N THR A 226 0.75 19.91 -11.70
CA THR A 226 0.45 21.10 -12.54
C THR A 226 -0.92 21.02 -13.19
N GLY A 227 -1.34 19.84 -13.65
CA GLY A 227 -2.69 19.61 -14.19
C GLY A 227 -3.78 19.85 -13.15
N GLY A 228 -3.64 19.32 -11.94
CA GLY A 228 -4.58 19.52 -10.83
C GLY A 228 -4.69 20.98 -10.41
N ILE A 229 -3.56 21.68 -10.28
CA ILE A 229 -3.53 23.12 -9.95
C ILE A 229 -4.19 23.95 -11.06
N ALA A 230 -3.92 23.65 -12.31
CA ALA A 230 -4.53 24.38 -13.45
C ALA A 230 -6.06 24.21 -13.48
N ILE A 231 -6.57 23.02 -13.20
CA ILE A 231 -8.02 22.77 -13.12
C ILE A 231 -8.63 23.51 -11.93
N CYS A 232 -8.01 23.49 -10.74
CA CYS A 232 -8.48 24.25 -9.58
C CYS A 232 -8.49 25.76 -9.86
N CYS A 233 -7.42 26.29 -10.46
CA CYS A 233 -7.36 27.72 -10.84
C CYS A 233 -8.44 28.08 -11.86
N LEU A 234 -8.72 27.23 -12.84
CA LEU A 234 -9.77 27.44 -13.82
C LEU A 234 -11.16 27.48 -13.15
N ILE A 235 -11.43 26.54 -12.23
CA ILE A 235 -12.69 26.49 -11.46
C ILE A 235 -12.84 27.77 -10.62
N LEU A 236 -11.81 28.18 -9.89
CA LEU A 236 -11.84 29.39 -9.06
C LEU A 236 -12.05 30.65 -9.93
N PHE A 237 -11.41 30.71 -11.11
CA PHE A 237 -11.60 31.80 -12.05
C PHE A 237 -13.03 31.90 -12.60
N LEU A 238 -13.62 30.73 -12.94
CA LEU A 238 -15.01 30.67 -13.41
C LEU A 238 -16.00 31.04 -12.29
N LEU A 239 -15.76 30.59 -11.06
CA LEU A 239 -16.56 30.99 -9.89
C LEU A 239 -16.47 32.47 -9.63
N LYS A 240 -15.26 33.07 -9.67
CA LYS A 240 -15.06 34.53 -9.53
C LYS A 240 -15.83 35.31 -10.58
N ARG A 241 -15.75 34.91 -11.86
CA ARG A 241 -16.54 35.57 -12.95
C ARG A 241 -18.04 35.43 -12.73
N PHE A 242 -18.50 34.30 -12.25
CA PHE A 242 -19.90 34.06 -11.94
C PHE A 242 -20.38 34.95 -10.80
N PHE A 243 -19.66 35.09 -9.70
CA PHE A 243 -19.99 35.96 -8.58
C PHE A 243 -19.98 37.45 -9.00
N ILE A 244 -19.01 37.90 -9.78
CA ILE A 244 -18.97 39.29 -10.30
C ILE A 244 -20.19 39.58 -11.17
N ARG A 245 -20.66 38.65 -12.00
CA ARG A 245 -21.87 38.81 -12.81
C ARG A 245 -23.12 38.92 -11.93
N ILE A 246 -23.24 38.08 -10.89
CA ILE A 246 -24.39 38.17 -9.95
C ILE A 246 -24.39 39.51 -9.22
N PHE A 247 -23.24 39.96 -8.70
CA PHE A 247 -23.13 41.22 -7.99
C PHE A 247 -23.47 42.44 -8.88
N ARG A 248 -23.04 42.42 -10.15
CA ARG A 248 -23.39 43.47 -11.12
C ARG A 248 -24.89 43.52 -11.48
N THR A 249 -25.57 42.36 -11.46
CA THR A 249 -27.02 42.32 -11.69
C THR A 249 -27.81 42.75 -10.46
N LEU A 250 -27.33 42.50 -9.26
CA LEU A 250 -28.00 42.93 -8.02
C LEU A 250 -27.85 44.44 -7.75
N ASN A 251 -26.74 45.06 -8.16
CA ASN A 251 -26.49 46.51 -7.95
C ASN A 251 -27.11 47.44 -9.04
N LYS A 252 -27.74 46.85 -10.06
CA LYS A 252 -28.45 47.61 -11.12
C LYS A 252 -29.98 47.67 -10.94
N SER A 253 -30.48 47.22 -9.81
CA SER A 253 -31.89 47.31 -9.39
C SER A 253 -32.03 48.18 -8.18
#